data_990c56dcf94536960a63d03adf1bdc5e
#
_entry.id   990c56dcf94536960a63d03adf1bdc5e
#
_cell.length_a   1.000
_cell.length_b   1.000
_cell.length_c   1.000
_cell.angle_alpha   90.00
_cell.angle_beta   90.00
_cell.angle_gamma   90.00
#
_symmetry.space_group_name_H-M   'P 1'
#
loop_
_entity.id
_entity.type
_entity.pdbx_description
1 polymer ?
#
loop_
_entity_poly.entity_id
_entity_poly.type
_entity_poly.pdbx_seq_one_letter_code
_entity_poly.pdbx_strand_id
1 'polypeptide(L)'
;RAGSKAKAKPALLHIDPKTNKIIRRYAFGAPAVRADSHVNDVRVDLTHGSAGTAFVSDTSQTTHPALLVVDLASGQVRRILEETVSVSPVPGFVMEADGRLGRYDSAHPTVPQGGVDGVALSADSTRLYWSPLSSRRLYSAPTAVLADKDATEATLEAAVKDEGEVGIMDG
;
A
#
# COMPACT_ATOMS: atom_id res chain seq x y z
N ARG A 1 5.99 34.85 -7.49
CA ARG A 1 5.58 34.07 -6.28
C ARG A 1 4.60 33.03 -6.76
N ALA A 2 5.06 31.78 -6.97
CA ALA A 2 4.16 30.66 -7.20
C ALA A 2 3.41 30.38 -5.90
N GLY A 3 2.09 30.60 -5.89
CA GLY A 3 1.25 30.24 -4.78
C GLY A 3 1.33 28.73 -4.57
N SER A 4 1.64 28.29 -3.35
CA SER A 4 1.60 26.87 -3.00
C SER A 4 0.17 26.39 -3.18
N LYS A 5 -0.09 25.61 -4.23
CA LYS A 5 -1.35 24.86 -4.32
C LYS A 5 -1.41 23.95 -3.10
N ALA A 6 -2.41 24.12 -2.26
CA ALA A 6 -2.67 23.22 -1.16
C ALA A 6 -2.70 21.79 -1.72
N LYS A 7 -1.82 20.88 -1.23
CA LYS A 7 -1.84 19.48 -1.63
C LYS A 7 -3.22 18.92 -1.30
N ALA A 8 -3.89 18.35 -2.29
CA ALA A 8 -5.15 17.67 -2.05
C ALA A 8 -4.93 16.55 -1.04
N LYS A 9 -5.83 16.44 -0.06
CA LYS A 9 -5.76 15.32 0.90
C LYS A 9 -6.02 14.01 0.16
N PRO A 10 -5.20 12.98 0.32
CA PRO A 10 -5.43 11.69 -0.32
C PRO A 10 -6.79 11.11 0.08
N ALA A 11 -7.41 10.41 -0.84
CA ALA A 11 -8.71 9.79 -0.61
C ALA A 11 -8.94 8.63 -1.58
N LEU A 12 -9.65 7.60 -1.12
CA LEU A 12 -10.25 6.60 -1.99
C LEU A 12 -11.63 7.10 -2.43
N LEU A 13 -11.92 7.00 -3.72
CA LEU A 13 -13.21 7.41 -4.28
C LEU A 13 -13.96 6.18 -4.80
N HIS A 14 -15.20 6.02 -4.34
CA HIS A 14 -16.14 5.08 -4.92
C HIS A 14 -16.95 5.84 -5.97
N ILE A 15 -16.84 5.45 -7.22
CA ILE A 15 -17.42 6.13 -8.37
C ILE A 15 -18.39 5.16 -9.07
N ASP A 16 -19.59 5.64 -9.43
CA ASP A 16 -20.48 4.92 -10.33
C ASP A 16 -19.97 5.07 -11.78
N PRO A 17 -19.53 3.98 -12.42
CA PRO A 17 -18.98 4.06 -13.78
C PRO A 17 -20.02 4.39 -14.84
N LYS A 18 -21.33 4.22 -14.57
CA LYS A 18 -22.40 4.54 -15.51
C LYS A 18 -22.72 6.03 -15.53
N THR A 19 -22.63 6.68 -14.38
CA THR A 19 -23.01 8.09 -14.24
C THR A 19 -21.81 9.01 -14.02
N ASN A 20 -20.61 8.47 -13.83
CA ASN A 20 -19.38 9.18 -13.44
C ASN A 20 -19.56 10.03 -12.16
N LYS A 21 -20.49 9.64 -11.29
CA LYS A 21 -20.72 10.33 -10.02
C LYS A 21 -19.94 9.66 -8.90
N ILE A 22 -19.39 10.50 -8.01
CA ILE A 22 -18.80 10.01 -6.76
C ILE A 22 -19.98 9.58 -5.85
N ILE A 23 -20.02 8.29 -5.52
CA ILE A 23 -20.97 7.71 -4.57
C ILE A 23 -20.49 7.97 -3.15
N ARG A 24 -19.19 7.77 -2.90
CA ARG A 24 -18.59 7.96 -1.59
C ARG A 24 -17.12 8.36 -1.69
N ARG A 25 -16.69 9.15 -0.72
CA ARG A 25 -15.30 9.56 -0.54
C ARG A 25 -14.81 9.09 0.83
N TYR A 26 -13.72 8.35 0.86
CA TYR A 26 -12.99 7.93 2.05
C TYR A 26 -11.75 8.80 2.18
N ALA A 27 -11.80 9.81 3.03
CA ALA A 27 -10.68 10.73 3.20
C ALA A 27 -9.60 10.11 4.09
N PHE A 28 -8.37 10.16 3.64
CA PHE A 28 -7.22 9.74 4.42
C PHE A 28 -6.61 10.94 5.14
N GLY A 29 -6.35 10.77 6.42
CA GLY A 29 -5.76 11.81 7.26
C GLY A 29 -4.91 11.20 8.38
N ALA A 30 -4.23 12.07 9.15
CA ALA A 30 -3.49 11.62 10.31
C ALA A 30 -4.42 10.91 11.32
N PRO A 31 -3.96 9.83 12.01
CA PRO A 31 -2.60 9.29 11.93
C PRO A 31 -2.38 8.27 10.79
N ALA A 32 -3.43 7.90 10.03
CA ALA A 32 -3.32 6.86 9.00
C ALA A 32 -2.39 7.25 7.85
N VAL A 33 -2.28 8.54 7.54
CA VAL A 33 -1.39 9.06 6.49
C VAL A 33 -0.33 9.96 7.12
N ARG A 34 0.93 9.71 6.78
CA ARG A 34 2.11 10.46 7.21
C ARG A 34 2.44 11.57 6.22
N ALA A 35 3.38 12.43 6.56
CA ALA A 35 3.80 13.53 5.68
C ALA A 35 4.49 13.05 4.38
N ASP A 36 5.14 11.90 4.45
CA ASP A 36 5.84 11.21 3.37
C ASP A 36 5.03 10.10 2.70
N SER A 37 3.77 9.92 3.08
CA SER A 37 2.89 8.92 2.49
C SER A 37 2.74 9.11 0.98
N HIS A 38 2.85 8.01 0.27
CA HIS A 38 2.53 7.89 -1.14
C HIS A 38 1.50 6.77 -1.31
N VAL A 39 0.23 7.15 -1.17
CA VAL A 39 -0.91 6.23 -1.32
C VAL A 39 -1.02 5.83 -2.79
N ASN A 40 -0.89 4.54 -3.09
CA ASN A 40 -0.71 4.04 -4.44
C ASN A 40 -1.81 3.06 -4.87
N ASP A 41 -1.59 1.76 -4.78
CA ASP A 41 -2.49 0.74 -5.30
C ASP A 41 -3.61 0.35 -4.31
N VAL A 42 -4.71 -0.21 -4.82
CA VAL A 42 -5.87 -0.61 -4.01
C VAL A 42 -6.49 -1.90 -4.50
N ARG A 43 -6.89 -2.75 -3.56
CA ARG A 43 -7.77 -3.90 -3.80
C ARG A 43 -8.93 -3.87 -2.82
N VAL A 44 -10.11 -4.23 -3.32
CA VAL A 44 -11.35 -4.23 -2.54
C VAL A 44 -11.84 -5.66 -2.35
N ASP A 45 -11.95 -6.04 -1.09
CA ASP A 45 -12.52 -7.31 -0.65
C ASP A 45 -13.94 -7.06 -0.12
N LEU A 46 -14.93 -7.69 -0.74
CA LEU A 46 -16.33 -7.59 -0.35
C LEU A 46 -16.77 -8.72 0.58
N THR A 47 -15.85 -9.60 0.99
CA THR A 47 -16.16 -10.74 1.87
C THR A 47 -16.01 -10.41 3.36
N HIS A 48 -15.31 -9.33 3.71
CA HIS A 48 -15.08 -8.89 5.08
C HIS A 48 -15.68 -7.52 5.35
N GLY A 49 -16.31 -7.36 6.53
CA GLY A 49 -17.03 -6.14 6.90
C GLY A 49 -18.43 -6.04 6.26
N SER A 50 -19.27 -5.15 6.77
CA SER A 50 -20.67 -5.04 6.29
C SER A 50 -20.82 -4.38 4.91
N ALA A 51 -19.80 -3.67 4.44
CA ALA A 51 -19.75 -3.05 3.10
C ALA A 51 -18.44 -3.37 2.36
N GLY A 52 -17.63 -4.28 2.90
CA GLY A 52 -16.31 -4.62 2.37
C GLY A 52 -15.17 -3.88 3.05
N THR A 53 -13.97 -4.29 2.69
CA THR A 53 -12.69 -3.74 3.16
C THR A 53 -11.82 -3.40 1.96
N ALA A 54 -11.21 -2.21 1.96
CA ALA A 54 -10.19 -1.90 0.96
C ALA A 54 -8.79 -1.98 1.59
N PHE A 55 -7.88 -2.65 0.90
CA PHE A 55 -6.47 -2.73 1.20
C PHE A 55 -5.73 -1.79 0.24
N VAL A 56 -4.95 -0.87 0.79
CA VAL A 56 -4.29 0.17 0.02
C VAL A 56 -2.81 0.19 0.40
N SER A 57 -1.93 0.28 -0.59
CA SER A 57 -0.51 0.44 -0.33
C SER A 57 -0.16 1.90 -0.03
N ASP A 58 0.68 2.10 0.98
CA ASP A 58 1.40 3.35 1.21
C ASP A 58 2.87 3.09 0.98
N THR A 59 3.31 3.38 -0.23
CA THR A 59 4.65 3.07 -0.69
C THR A 59 5.72 3.83 0.10
N SER A 60 5.40 4.98 0.63
CA SER A 60 6.30 5.90 1.32
C SER A 60 7.73 5.88 0.76
N GLN A 61 8.14 6.94 0.11
CA GLN A 61 9.45 7.00 -0.54
C GLN A 61 10.60 7.31 0.43
N THR A 62 10.32 7.37 1.73
CA THR A 62 11.34 7.69 2.74
C THR A 62 11.40 6.71 3.90
N THR A 63 10.45 6.73 4.84
CA THR A 63 10.64 6.03 6.12
C THR A 63 9.43 5.24 6.63
N HIS A 64 8.22 5.50 6.15
CA HIS A 64 7.01 4.95 6.77
C HIS A 64 6.13 4.15 5.80
N PRO A 65 6.66 3.12 5.09
CA PRO A 65 5.81 2.27 4.27
C PRO A 65 4.85 1.46 5.15
N ALA A 66 3.64 1.21 4.64
CA ALA A 66 2.61 0.47 5.36
C ALA A 66 1.50 -0.02 4.44
N LEU A 67 0.66 -0.91 4.93
CA LEU A 67 -0.66 -1.14 4.37
C LEU A 67 -1.69 -0.29 5.10
N LEU A 68 -2.63 0.29 4.35
CA LEU A 68 -3.80 0.97 4.89
C LEU A 68 -5.02 0.06 4.69
N VAL A 69 -5.79 -0.13 5.75
CA VAL A 69 -7.03 -0.92 5.74
C VAL A 69 -8.20 0.02 5.96
N VAL A 70 -9.09 0.08 4.99
CA VAL A 70 -10.27 0.95 5.00
C VAL A 70 -11.52 0.11 5.21
N ASP A 71 -12.21 0.32 6.30
CA ASP A 71 -13.57 -0.20 6.50
C ASP A 71 -14.53 0.60 5.62
N LEU A 72 -15.09 -0.03 4.59
CA LEU A 72 -15.96 0.65 3.64
C LEU A 72 -17.34 0.99 4.22
N ALA A 73 -17.74 0.40 5.34
CA ALA A 73 -18.98 0.77 6.03
C ALA A 73 -18.84 2.06 6.82
N SER A 74 -17.82 2.15 7.68
CA SER A 74 -17.59 3.32 8.55
C SER A 74 -16.75 4.40 7.86
N GLY A 75 -15.84 4.03 6.99
CA GLY A 75 -14.82 4.90 6.41
C GLY A 75 -13.58 5.04 7.30
N GLN A 76 -13.50 4.25 8.37
CA GLN A 76 -12.31 4.24 9.24
C GLN A 76 -11.12 3.67 8.47
N VAL A 77 -9.97 4.32 8.63
CA VAL A 77 -8.70 3.91 8.03
C VAL A 77 -7.73 3.54 9.14
N ARG A 78 -7.17 2.33 9.05
CA ARG A 78 -6.09 1.86 9.92
C ARG A 78 -4.81 1.73 9.13
N ARG A 79 -3.71 2.06 9.74
CA ARG A 79 -2.36 1.85 9.25
C ARG A 79 -1.80 0.62 9.93
N ILE A 80 -1.33 -0.37 9.19
CA ILE A 80 -0.86 -1.65 9.71
C ILE A 80 0.48 -2.04 9.08
N LEU A 81 1.24 -2.92 9.76
CA LEU A 81 2.54 -3.43 9.32
C LEU A 81 3.56 -2.31 9.01
N GLU A 82 3.38 -1.12 9.61
CA GLU A 82 4.24 0.03 9.35
C GLU A 82 5.72 -0.32 9.62
N GLU A 83 6.57 -0.02 8.65
CA GLU A 83 8.04 -0.23 8.73
C GLU A 83 8.48 -1.68 8.92
N THR A 84 7.58 -2.66 8.85
CA THR A 84 7.98 -4.07 8.90
C THR A 84 8.76 -4.48 7.65
N VAL A 85 9.51 -5.57 7.74
CA VAL A 85 10.31 -6.11 6.61
C VAL A 85 9.44 -6.35 5.38
N SER A 86 8.18 -6.78 5.58
CA SER A 86 7.28 -7.13 4.49
C SER A 86 6.79 -5.95 3.65
N VAL A 87 6.85 -4.75 4.19
CA VAL A 87 6.41 -3.52 3.49
C VAL A 87 7.56 -2.58 3.18
N SER A 88 8.75 -2.84 3.73
CA SER A 88 9.90 -1.96 3.61
C SER A 88 10.77 -2.32 2.40
N PRO A 89 11.48 -1.34 1.80
CA PRO A 89 12.48 -1.60 0.79
C PRO A 89 13.62 -2.45 1.36
N VAL A 90 14.21 -3.31 0.53
CA VAL A 90 15.43 -4.03 0.91
C VAL A 90 16.59 -3.04 0.94
N PRO A 91 17.34 -2.93 2.06
CA PRO A 91 18.45 -2.01 2.15
C PRO A 91 19.48 -2.25 1.06
N GLY A 92 19.89 -1.19 0.36
CA GLY A 92 20.85 -1.26 -0.72
C GLY A 92 20.34 -1.90 -2.01
N PHE A 93 19.02 -2.14 -2.13
CA PHE A 93 18.42 -2.65 -3.35
C PHE A 93 18.65 -1.68 -4.51
N VAL A 94 19.15 -2.22 -5.63
CA VAL A 94 19.35 -1.46 -6.85
C VAL A 94 18.39 -2.05 -7.91
N MET A 95 17.49 -1.22 -8.36
CA MET A 95 16.61 -1.56 -9.48
C MET A 95 17.42 -1.44 -10.78
N GLU A 96 17.34 -2.45 -11.62
CA GLU A 96 17.88 -2.43 -12.97
C GLU A 96 16.79 -2.88 -13.95
N ALA A 97 16.59 -2.09 -15.01
CA ALA A 97 15.71 -2.41 -16.11
C ALA A 97 16.43 -2.09 -17.43
N ASP A 98 16.43 -3.06 -18.35
CA ASP A 98 17.08 -2.95 -19.68
C ASP A 98 18.56 -2.50 -19.60
N GLY A 99 19.31 -3.02 -18.62
CA GLY A 99 20.72 -2.67 -18.43
C GLY A 99 20.94 -1.25 -17.86
N ARG A 100 19.90 -0.61 -17.35
CA ARG A 100 19.97 0.72 -16.77
C ARG A 100 19.62 0.68 -15.28
N LEU A 101 20.45 1.30 -14.46
CA LEU A 101 20.16 1.46 -13.05
C LEU A 101 19.02 2.47 -12.87
N GLY A 102 18.07 2.13 -12.00
CA GLY A 102 16.98 3.03 -11.59
C GLY A 102 17.55 4.20 -10.78
N ARG A 103 17.75 5.34 -11.45
CA ARG A 103 18.24 6.60 -10.87
C ARG A 103 17.31 7.72 -11.29
N TYR A 104 17.24 8.78 -10.49
CA TYR A 104 16.51 9.97 -10.92
C TYR A 104 17.22 10.62 -12.12
N ASP A 105 18.51 10.91 -11.97
CA ASP A 105 19.38 11.45 -13.02
C ASP A 105 20.85 11.42 -12.54
N SER A 106 21.78 11.95 -13.35
CA SER A 106 23.22 12.00 -13.01
C SER A 106 23.54 12.98 -11.87
N ALA A 107 22.71 14.01 -11.67
CA ALA A 107 22.86 14.96 -10.57
C ALA A 107 22.24 14.44 -9.27
N HIS A 108 21.31 13.49 -9.38
CA HIS A 108 20.63 12.82 -8.28
C HIS A 108 20.89 11.30 -8.37
N PRO A 109 22.08 10.84 -8.05
CA PRO A 109 22.48 9.43 -8.25
C PRO A 109 21.89 8.46 -7.24
N THR A 110 21.10 8.93 -6.28
CA THR A 110 20.39 8.08 -5.34
C THR A 110 19.35 7.22 -6.07
N VAL A 111 19.41 5.93 -5.81
CA VAL A 111 18.44 4.98 -6.32
C VAL A 111 17.11 5.20 -5.59
N PRO A 112 15.99 5.31 -6.28
CA PRO A 112 14.69 5.35 -5.64
C PRO A 112 14.50 4.14 -4.71
N GLN A 113 14.02 4.40 -3.50
CA GLN A 113 13.66 3.36 -2.55
C GLN A 113 12.18 3.48 -2.29
N GLY A 114 11.42 2.43 -2.58
CA GLY A 114 9.98 2.40 -2.35
C GLY A 114 9.59 1.19 -1.52
N GLY A 115 8.71 1.41 -0.55
CA GLY A 115 8.07 0.34 0.23
C GLY A 115 6.99 -0.37 -0.57
N VAL A 116 6.02 -0.96 0.13
CA VAL A 116 4.92 -1.70 -0.47
C VAL A 116 4.23 -0.90 -1.57
N ASP A 117 4.10 -1.51 -2.75
CA ASP A 117 3.60 -0.87 -3.95
C ASP A 117 2.41 -1.63 -4.52
N GLY A 118 2.63 -2.67 -5.31
CA GLY A 118 1.58 -3.49 -5.84
C GLY A 118 0.89 -4.36 -4.79
N VAL A 119 -0.44 -4.44 -4.85
CA VAL A 119 -1.26 -5.35 -4.04
C VAL A 119 -2.20 -6.16 -4.92
N ALA A 120 -2.44 -7.43 -4.56
CA ALA A 120 -3.35 -8.32 -5.27
C ALA A 120 -4.17 -9.17 -4.29
N LEU A 121 -5.43 -9.46 -4.63
CA LEU A 121 -6.25 -10.43 -3.91
C LEU A 121 -6.21 -11.79 -4.60
N SER A 122 -6.24 -12.87 -3.82
CA SER A 122 -6.58 -14.19 -4.36
C SER A 122 -7.98 -14.19 -4.97
N ALA A 123 -8.25 -15.11 -5.89
CA ALA A 123 -9.54 -15.20 -6.58
C ALA A 123 -10.74 -15.36 -5.64
N ASP A 124 -10.52 -16.00 -4.50
CA ASP A 124 -11.51 -16.21 -3.44
C ASP A 124 -11.50 -15.12 -2.36
N SER A 125 -10.67 -14.09 -2.53
CA SER A 125 -10.45 -12.99 -1.58
C SER A 125 -9.96 -13.42 -0.18
N THR A 126 -9.46 -14.64 -0.02
CA THR A 126 -9.00 -15.13 1.30
C THR A 126 -7.60 -14.64 1.66
N ARG A 127 -6.81 -14.19 0.68
CA ARG A 127 -5.44 -13.69 0.88
C ARG A 127 -5.19 -12.40 0.10
N LEU A 128 -4.48 -11.50 0.76
CA LEU A 128 -3.83 -10.36 0.12
C LEU A 128 -2.37 -10.72 -0.13
N TYR A 129 -1.88 -10.37 -1.31
CA TYR A 129 -0.48 -10.44 -1.70
C TYR A 129 0.05 -9.04 -1.93
N TRP A 130 1.33 -8.82 -1.62
CA TRP A 130 1.99 -7.53 -1.88
C TRP A 130 3.50 -7.68 -2.03
N SER A 131 4.11 -6.70 -2.67
CA SER A 131 5.56 -6.60 -2.81
C SER A 131 6.01 -5.16 -2.57
N PRO A 132 7.12 -4.94 -1.83
CA PRO A 132 7.76 -3.63 -1.84
C PRO A 132 8.39 -3.35 -3.21
N LEU A 133 8.30 -2.12 -3.70
CA LEU A 133 8.85 -1.69 -4.99
C LEU A 133 10.35 -1.99 -5.10
N SER A 134 11.09 -1.69 -4.02
CA SER A 134 12.53 -1.95 -3.94
C SER A 134 12.81 -3.30 -3.28
N SER A 135 12.27 -4.37 -3.87
CA SER A 135 12.41 -5.75 -3.40
C SER A 135 12.29 -6.73 -4.58
N ARG A 136 12.56 -8.01 -4.30
CA ARG A 136 12.25 -9.14 -5.20
C ARG A 136 11.27 -10.11 -4.54
N ARG A 137 10.82 -9.82 -3.33
CA ARG A 137 10.04 -10.75 -2.51
C ARG A 137 8.55 -10.43 -2.59
N LEU A 138 7.79 -11.50 -2.65
CA LEU A 138 6.34 -11.46 -2.52
C LEU A 138 5.97 -11.86 -1.08
N TYR A 139 5.04 -11.13 -0.50
CA TYR A 139 4.46 -11.43 0.81
C TYR A 139 2.97 -11.63 0.70
N SER A 140 2.39 -12.34 1.66
CA SER A 140 0.94 -12.50 1.74
C SER A 140 0.46 -12.66 3.18
N ALA A 141 -0.82 -12.36 3.41
CA ALA A 141 -1.49 -12.66 4.67
C ALA A 141 -2.98 -12.94 4.44
N PRO A 142 -3.65 -13.66 5.36
CA PRO A 142 -5.10 -13.83 5.30
C PRO A 142 -5.84 -12.49 5.42
N THR A 143 -6.75 -12.22 4.51
CA THR A 143 -7.55 -10.97 4.51
C THR A 143 -8.39 -10.83 5.77
N ALA A 144 -8.88 -11.95 6.32
CA ALA A 144 -9.61 -11.97 7.59
C ALA A 144 -8.80 -11.38 8.76
N VAL A 145 -7.48 -11.69 8.83
CA VAL A 145 -6.59 -11.15 9.87
C VAL A 145 -6.30 -9.68 9.63
N LEU A 146 -6.01 -9.31 8.37
CA LEU A 146 -5.72 -7.91 8.03
C LEU A 146 -6.94 -6.99 8.25
N ALA A 147 -8.16 -7.50 7.99
CA ALA A 147 -9.40 -6.76 8.18
C ALA A 147 -9.85 -6.69 9.65
N ASP A 148 -9.36 -7.57 10.51
CA ASP A 148 -9.72 -7.59 11.94
C ASP A 148 -9.23 -6.29 12.62
N LYS A 149 -10.21 -5.47 13.05
CA LYS A 149 -9.94 -4.19 13.73
C LYS A 149 -9.27 -4.33 15.09
N ASP A 150 -9.39 -5.49 15.70
CA ASP A 150 -8.87 -5.80 17.04
C ASP A 150 -7.53 -6.54 16.98
N ALA A 151 -7.04 -6.88 15.76
CA ALA A 151 -5.75 -7.52 15.59
C ALA A 151 -4.61 -6.59 16.04
N THR A 152 -3.71 -7.13 16.86
CA THR A 152 -2.48 -6.43 17.29
C THR A 152 -1.43 -6.46 16.18
N GLU A 153 -0.46 -5.54 16.20
CA GLU A 153 0.68 -5.58 15.25
C GLU A 153 1.41 -6.92 15.30
N ALA A 154 1.63 -7.49 16.48
CA ALA A 154 2.25 -8.80 16.60
C ALA A 154 1.43 -9.93 15.93
N THR A 155 0.09 -9.85 16.00
CA THR A 155 -0.79 -10.81 15.31
C THR A 155 -0.72 -10.62 13.80
N LEU A 156 -0.69 -9.38 13.34
CA LEU A 156 -0.58 -9.03 11.92
C LEU A 156 0.77 -9.51 11.35
N GLU A 157 1.88 -9.21 12.02
CA GLU A 157 3.22 -9.65 11.60
C GLU A 157 3.33 -11.19 11.57
N ALA A 158 2.82 -11.87 12.60
CA ALA A 158 2.83 -13.33 12.65
C ALA A 158 1.99 -14.00 11.55
N ALA A 159 1.00 -13.29 11.00
CA ALA A 159 0.17 -13.79 9.90
C ALA A 159 0.82 -13.59 8.52
N VAL A 160 1.86 -12.75 8.42
CA VAL A 160 2.58 -12.52 7.17
C VAL A 160 3.39 -13.76 6.79
N LYS A 161 3.19 -14.20 5.57
CA LYS A 161 3.99 -15.26 4.94
C LYS A 161 4.90 -14.64 3.88
N ASP A 162 6.17 -14.97 3.93
CA ASP A 162 7.13 -14.71 2.86
C ASP A 162 6.96 -15.81 1.80
N GLU A 163 6.48 -15.44 0.62
CA GLU A 163 6.27 -16.38 -0.50
C GLU A 163 7.55 -16.63 -1.31
N GLY A 164 8.63 -15.93 -0.98
CA GLY A 164 9.93 -16.07 -1.64
C GLY A 164 10.21 -15.00 -2.70
N GLU A 165 11.28 -15.24 -3.45
CA GLU A 165 11.67 -14.35 -4.54
C GLU A 165 10.88 -14.65 -5.81
N VAL A 166 10.32 -13.61 -6.41
CA VAL A 166 9.52 -13.67 -7.65
C VAL A 166 10.05 -12.75 -8.74
N GLY A 167 10.95 -11.84 -8.39
CA GLY A 167 11.51 -10.82 -9.28
C GLY A 167 11.10 -9.40 -8.87
N ILE A 168 11.52 -8.42 -9.67
CA ILE A 168 11.11 -7.03 -9.49
C ILE A 168 9.70 -6.88 -10.04
N MET A 169 8.81 -6.29 -9.27
CA MET A 169 7.42 -6.05 -9.66
C MET A 169 7.06 -4.57 -9.47
N ASP A 170 6.26 -4.07 -10.40
CA ASP A 170 5.64 -2.74 -10.35
C ASP A 170 4.13 -2.96 -10.55
N GLY A 171 3.39 -3.08 -9.45
CA GLY A 171 1.93 -3.23 -9.43
C GLY A 171 1.38 -4.61 -9.72
#